data_b9f380878a1253492f011fd19cd716eb
#
_entry.id   b9f380878a1253492f011fd19cd716eb
#
_cell.length_a   1.000
_cell.length_b   1.000
_cell.length_c   1.000
_cell.angle_alpha   90.00
_cell.angle_beta   90.00
_cell.angle_gamma   90.00
#
_symmetry.space_group_name_H-M   'P 1'
#
loop_
_entity.id
_entity.type
_entity.pdbx_description
1 polymer ?
#
loop_
_entity_poly.entity_id
_entity_poly.type
_entity_poly.pdbx_seq_one_letter_code
_entity_poly.pdbx_strand_id
1 'polypeptide(L)'
;MAQQTNPFIKQLASSDRKLRTSALASLRSYLQSHSTPSSTPLSSLDLLKLWKALFYCLYMQDKPLHQQNLANDLADLTDVWSSNDEVVIAWFEAFWQTIAREWSGIDGLRMDKYLYLIRCYIRKGLEVCESKGWSNEEFLGRYFEVLQAVPLSARDTKIPDGLRYHVLDIYVDELEKVDGKHEAPIERILEPVRSLVKNTVGKVVRRRAGECLADERLREWGVEIVDAKKKTNDVVDEAEEEEDDAEFA
;
A
#
# COMPACT_ATOMS: atom_id res chain seq x y z
N MET A 1 -3.65 -28.02 -21.12
CA MET A 1 -3.91 -26.94 -22.08
C MET A 1 -2.94 -25.82 -21.77
N ALA A 2 -2.05 -25.45 -22.68
CA ALA A 2 -1.13 -24.33 -22.48
C ALA A 2 -1.98 -23.05 -22.39
N GLN A 3 -1.96 -22.37 -21.24
CA GLN A 3 -2.54 -21.04 -21.10
C GLN A 3 -1.87 -20.13 -22.13
N GLN A 4 -2.63 -19.65 -23.10
CA GLN A 4 -2.17 -18.61 -24.02
C GLN A 4 -1.84 -17.40 -23.16
N THR A 5 -0.55 -17.20 -22.92
CA THR A 5 -0.05 -16.00 -22.25
C THR A 5 -0.45 -14.83 -23.15
N ASN A 6 -1.33 -13.96 -22.67
CA ASN A 6 -1.79 -12.80 -23.43
C ASN A 6 -0.55 -12.05 -23.97
N PRO A 7 -0.41 -11.86 -25.29
CA PRO A 7 0.78 -11.24 -25.91
C PRO A 7 1.13 -9.86 -25.32
N PHE A 8 0.14 -9.17 -24.84
CA PHE A 8 0.16 -7.93 -24.10
C PHE A 8 1.00 -7.98 -22.81
N ILE A 9 0.84 -9.05 -21.99
CA ILE A 9 1.61 -9.25 -20.76
C ILE A 9 3.10 -9.37 -21.08
N LYS A 10 3.48 -10.06 -22.17
CA LYS A 10 4.86 -10.18 -22.60
C LYS A 10 5.45 -8.84 -23.06
N GLN A 11 4.65 -8.02 -23.74
CA GLN A 11 5.09 -6.69 -24.20
C GLN A 11 5.31 -5.71 -23.04
N LEU A 12 4.50 -5.77 -21.98
CA LEU A 12 4.70 -4.97 -20.77
C LEU A 12 6.03 -5.26 -20.08
N ALA A 13 6.50 -6.49 -20.11
CA ALA A 13 7.78 -6.91 -19.54
C ALA A 13 8.96 -6.85 -20.55
N SER A 14 8.78 -6.25 -21.73
CA SER A 14 9.83 -6.15 -22.75
C SER A 14 11.01 -5.28 -22.30
N SER A 15 12.21 -5.60 -22.74
CA SER A 15 13.39 -4.71 -22.61
C SER A 15 13.25 -3.45 -23.45
N ASP A 16 12.51 -3.48 -24.57
CA ASP A 16 12.26 -2.32 -25.42
C ASP A 16 11.22 -1.38 -24.80
N ARG A 17 11.64 -0.14 -24.49
CA ARG A 17 10.78 0.89 -23.91
C ARG A 17 9.59 1.24 -24.80
N LYS A 18 9.76 1.32 -26.12
CA LYS A 18 8.67 1.68 -27.04
C LYS A 18 7.56 0.63 -27.01
N LEU A 19 7.96 -0.65 -26.95
CA LEU A 19 7.00 -1.75 -26.82
C LEU A 19 6.27 -1.68 -25.48
N ARG A 20 6.97 -1.41 -24.36
CA ARG A 20 6.31 -1.25 -23.04
C ARG A 20 5.30 -0.09 -23.03
N THR A 21 5.70 1.07 -23.58
CA THR A 21 4.83 2.26 -23.64
C THR A 21 3.58 1.99 -24.49
N SER A 22 3.74 1.37 -25.66
CA SER A 22 2.61 0.98 -26.52
C SER A 22 1.70 -0.03 -25.82
N ALA A 23 2.29 -1.02 -25.15
CA ALA A 23 1.54 -2.03 -24.41
C ALA A 23 0.74 -1.41 -23.25
N LEU A 24 1.32 -0.44 -22.53
CA LEU A 24 0.63 0.28 -21.44
C LEU A 24 -0.57 1.10 -21.97
N ALA A 25 -0.40 1.81 -23.08
CA ALA A 25 -1.49 2.55 -23.73
C ALA A 25 -2.62 1.61 -24.18
N SER A 26 -2.26 0.47 -24.79
CA SER A 26 -3.22 -0.55 -25.19
C SER A 26 -3.91 -1.20 -23.97
N LEU A 27 -3.18 -1.40 -22.86
CA LEU A 27 -3.76 -1.86 -21.59
C LEU A 27 -4.80 -0.87 -21.08
N ARG A 28 -4.48 0.41 -21.01
CA ARG A 28 -5.43 1.44 -20.57
C ARG A 28 -6.73 1.37 -21.38
N SER A 29 -6.63 1.31 -22.71
CA SER A 29 -7.80 1.20 -23.58
C SER A 29 -8.60 -0.12 -23.35
N TYR A 30 -7.89 -1.23 -23.13
CA TYR A 30 -8.51 -2.51 -22.78
C TYR A 30 -9.25 -2.42 -21.44
N LEU A 31 -8.64 -1.87 -20.41
CA LEU A 31 -9.27 -1.71 -19.10
C LEU A 31 -10.50 -0.79 -19.19
N GLN A 32 -10.41 0.32 -19.95
CA GLN A 32 -11.55 1.22 -20.21
C GLN A 32 -12.73 0.50 -20.85
N SER A 33 -12.48 -0.40 -21.82
CA SER A 33 -13.56 -1.18 -22.44
C SER A 33 -14.19 -2.19 -21.48
N HIS A 34 -13.48 -2.61 -20.43
CA HIS A 34 -13.94 -3.55 -19.40
C HIS A 34 -14.47 -2.84 -18.13
N SER A 35 -14.43 -1.52 -18.06
CA SER A 35 -14.96 -0.75 -16.93
C SER A 35 -16.47 -0.49 -17.03
N THR A 36 -17.11 -0.87 -18.14
CA THR A 36 -18.56 -0.70 -18.32
C THR A 36 -19.36 -1.73 -17.51
N PRO A 37 -20.54 -1.37 -16.99
CA PRO A 37 -21.38 -2.27 -16.20
C PRO A 37 -21.80 -3.56 -16.92
N SER A 38 -21.78 -3.55 -18.26
CA SER A 38 -22.12 -4.71 -19.11
C SER A 38 -20.94 -5.64 -19.42
N SER A 39 -19.73 -5.25 -19.04
CA SER A 39 -18.53 -6.08 -19.29
C SER A 39 -18.37 -7.18 -18.22
N THR A 40 -17.81 -8.32 -18.64
CA THR A 40 -17.43 -9.36 -17.67
C THR A 40 -16.31 -8.86 -16.78
N PRO A 41 -16.46 -8.84 -15.44
CA PRO A 41 -15.41 -8.40 -14.52
C PRO A 41 -14.15 -9.26 -14.68
N LEU A 42 -12.99 -8.61 -14.54
CA LEU A 42 -11.72 -9.33 -14.47
C LEU A 42 -11.67 -10.17 -13.20
N SER A 43 -11.25 -11.42 -13.31
CA SER A 43 -11.05 -12.25 -12.14
C SER A 43 -9.86 -11.76 -11.30
N SER A 44 -9.86 -12.05 -9.98
CA SER A 44 -8.71 -11.75 -9.10
C SER A 44 -7.40 -12.32 -9.66
N LEU A 45 -7.44 -13.49 -10.28
CA LEU A 45 -6.28 -14.09 -10.93
C LEU A 45 -5.79 -13.27 -12.14
N ASP A 46 -6.69 -12.69 -12.93
CA ASP A 46 -6.31 -11.87 -14.08
C ASP A 46 -5.74 -10.52 -13.62
N LEU A 47 -6.31 -9.94 -12.56
CA LEU A 47 -5.74 -8.75 -11.92
C LEU A 47 -4.33 -9.00 -11.38
N LEU A 48 -4.08 -10.12 -10.72
CA LEU A 48 -2.75 -10.52 -10.25
C LEU A 48 -1.75 -10.74 -11.40
N LYS A 49 -2.19 -11.34 -12.53
CA LYS A 49 -1.34 -11.50 -13.72
C LYS A 49 -1.00 -10.15 -14.35
N LEU A 50 -1.97 -9.24 -14.42
CA LEU A 50 -1.74 -7.89 -14.91
C LEU A 50 -0.76 -7.14 -14.01
N TRP A 51 -0.97 -7.18 -12.69
CA TRP A 51 -0.06 -6.53 -11.75
C TRP A 51 1.34 -7.10 -11.78
N LYS A 52 1.50 -8.40 -11.97
CA LYS A 52 2.81 -9.01 -12.19
C LYS A 52 3.48 -8.47 -13.46
N ALA A 53 2.75 -8.29 -14.54
CA ALA A 53 3.29 -7.70 -15.77
C ALA A 53 3.66 -6.22 -15.60
N LEU A 54 2.84 -5.43 -14.88
CA LEU A 54 3.11 -4.03 -14.56
C LEU A 54 4.30 -3.88 -13.62
N PHE A 55 4.46 -4.78 -12.66
CA PHE A 55 5.65 -4.86 -11.82
C PHE A 55 6.91 -4.99 -12.68
N TYR A 56 6.96 -5.92 -13.63
CA TYR A 56 8.10 -6.09 -14.52
C TYR A 56 8.24 -4.94 -15.54
N CYS A 57 7.16 -4.27 -15.91
CA CYS A 57 7.21 -3.06 -16.72
C CYS A 57 8.04 -1.96 -16.02
N LEU A 58 7.82 -1.75 -14.72
CA LEU A 58 8.61 -0.83 -13.92
C LEU A 58 10.03 -1.38 -13.67
N TYR A 59 10.18 -2.70 -13.44
CA TYR A 59 11.48 -3.35 -13.24
C TYR A 59 12.44 -3.05 -14.39
N MET A 60 11.96 -3.09 -15.63
CA MET A 60 12.74 -2.84 -16.86
C MET A 60 12.97 -1.35 -17.16
N GLN A 61 12.51 -0.45 -16.29
CA GLN A 61 12.68 0.99 -16.50
C GLN A 61 13.93 1.50 -15.76
N ASP A 62 14.93 2.01 -16.49
CA ASP A 62 16.24 2.35 -15.90
C ASP A 62 16.42 3.84 -15.60
N LYS A 63 15.82 4.74 -16.39
CA LYS A 63 16.05 6.18 -16.24
C LYS A 63 15.15 6.77 -15.14
N PRO A 64 15.69 7.49 -14.13
CA PRO A 64 14.93 7.97 -12.97
C PRO A 64 13.65 8.74 -13.32
N LEU A 65 13.73 9.73 -14.21
CA LEU A 65 12.56 10.50 -14.64
C LEU A 65 11.46 9.61 -15.26
N HIS A 66 11.88 8.62 -16.07
CA HIS A 66 10.93 7.69 -16.67
C HIS A 66 10.37 6.68 -15.67
N GLN A 67 11.12 6.35 -14.60
CA GLN A 67 10.63 5.53 -13.50
C GLN A 67 9.52 6.24 -12.74
N GLN A 68 9.72 7.53 -12.41
CA GLN A 68 8.74 8.36 -11.71
C GLN A 68 7.47 8.54 -12.55
N ASN A 69 7.62 8.92 -13.84
CA ASN A 69 6.47 9.07 -14.73
C ASN A 69 5.69 7.76 -14.85
N LEU A 70 6.39 6.64 -15.03
CA LEU A 70 5.74 5.33 -15.12
C LEU A 70 5.01 4.96 -13.82
N ALA A 71 5.59 5.23 -12.66
CA ALA A 71 4.95 4.94 -11.37
C ALA A 71 3.65 5.74 -11.20
N ASN A 72 3.64 7.02 -11.62
CA ASN A 72 2.41 7.82 -11.64
C ASN A 72 1.41 7.26 -12.67
N ASP A 73 1.84 6.96 -13.90
CA ASP A 73 0.97 6.36 -14.91
C ASP A 73 0.32 5.04 -14.43
N LEU A 74 1.06 4.23 -13.67
CA LEU A 74 0.55 2.98 -13.08
C LEU A 74 -0.48 3.25 -11.98
N ALA A 75 -0.26 4.26 -11.14
CA ALA A 75 -1.23 4.67 -10.12
C ALA A 75 -2.52 5.19 -10.78
N ASP A 76 -2.39 6.00 -11.84
CA ASP A 76 -3.52 6.58 -12.60
C ASP A 76 -4.31 5.55 -13.42
N LEU A 77 -3.84 4.31 -13.56
CA LEU A 77 -4.68 3.23 -14.09
C LEU A 77 -5.89 2.93 -13.21
N THR A 78 -5.81 3.25 -11.91
CA THR A 78 -6.92 3.11 -10.96
C THR A 78 -8.15 3.92 -11.39
N ASP A 79 -7.95 5.09 -12.01
CA ASP A 79 -9.04 5.99 -12.42
C ASP A 79 -9.94 5.39 -13.51
N VAL A 80 -9.43 4.40 -14.24
CA VAL A 80 -10.20 3.66 -15.24
C VAL A 80 -11.42 2.95 -14.62
N TRP A 81 -11.31 2.59 -13.35
CA TRP A 81 -12.32 1.85 -12.60
C TRP A 81 -13.22 2.72 -11.72
N SER A 82 -13.10 4.04 -11.77
CA SER A 82 -13.73 4.99 -10.83
C SER A 82 -15.24 4.80 -10.64
N SER A 83 -15.93 4.24 -11.63
CA SER A 83 -17.37 3.95 -11.58
C SER A 83 -17.74 2.57 -10.96
N ASN A 84 -16.75 1.75 -10.59
CA ASN A 84 -16.98 0.38 -10.07
C ASN A 84 -16.12 0.12 -8.84
N ASP A 85 -16.68 0.34 -7.66
CA ASP A 85 -16.00 0.23 -6.37
C ASP A 85 -15.43 -1.17 -6.11
N GLU A 86 -16.15 -2.22 -6.52
CA GLU A 86 -15.69 -3.61 -6.39
C GLU A 86 -14.36 -3.83 -7.12
N VAL A 87 -14.28 -3.33 -8.35
CA VAL A 87 -13.08 -3.50 -9.17
C VAL A 87 -11.94 -2.62 -8.66
N VAL A 88 -12.24 -1.39 -8.20
CA VAL A 88 -11.22 -0.50 -7.58
C VAL A 88 -10.59 -1.18 -6.37
N ILE A 89 -11.38 -1.74 -5.47
CA ILE A 89 -10.88 -2.44 -4.29
C ILE A 89 -10.05 -3.67 -4.68
N ALA A 90 -10.57 -4.50 -5.61
CA ALA A 90 -9.85 -5.67 -6.10
C ALA A 90 -8.52 -5.29 -6.81
N TRP A 91 -8.48 -4.13 -7.48
CA TRP A 91 -7.28 -3.60 -8.12
C TRP A 91 -6.21 -3.21 -7.10
N PHE A 92 -6.58 -2.52 -6.02
CA PHE A 92 -5.68 -2.22 -4.90
C PHE A 92 -5.19 -3.48 -4.21
N GLU A 93 -6.08 -4.43 -3.96
CA GLU A 93 -5.71 -5.70 -3.34
C GLU A 93 -4.68 -6.46 -4.20
N ALA A 94 -4.91 -6.57 -5.51
CA ALA A 94 -4.00 -7.23 -6.43
C ALA A 94 -2.63 -6.53 -6.52
N PHE A 95 -2.59 -5.20 -6.43
CA PHE A 95 -1.35 -4.43 -6.30
C PHE A 95 -0.57 -4.85 -5.05
N TRP A 96 -1.19 -4.73 -3.87
CA TRP A 96 -0.53 -4.99 -2.61
C TRP A 96 -0.05 -6.44 -2.49
N GLN A 97 -0.87 -7.40 -2.91
CA GLN A 97 -0.48 -8.82 -2.95
C GLN A 97 0.71 -9.06 -3.89
N THR A 98 0.76 -8.37 -5.03
CA THR A 98 1.86 -8.52 -5.98
C THR A 98 3.13 -7.90 -5.43
N ILE A 99 3.10 -6.68 -4.89
CA ILE A 99 4.27 -6.03 -4.28
C ILE A 99 4.82 -6.87 -3.13
N ALA A 100 3.96 -7.34 -2.22
CA ALA A 100 4.39 -8.18 -1.10
C ALA A 100 5.06 -9.48 -1.56
N ARG A 101 4.51 -10.14 -2.57
CA ARG A 101 5.03 -11.40 -3.11
C ARG A 101 6.36 -11.23 -3.84
N GLU A 102 6.49 -10.18 -4.66
CA GLU A 102 7.68 -9.96 -5.48
C GLU A 102 8.78 -9.16 -4.74
N TRP A 103 8.53 -8.73 -3.50
CA TRP A 103 9.43 -7.84 -2.73
C TRP A 103 10.85 -8.36 -2.62
N SER A 104 11.02 -9.62 -2.26
CA SER A 104 12.34 -10.24 -2.10
C SER A 104 13.14 -10.38 -3.39
N GLY A 105 12.48 -10.26 -4.54
CA GLY A 105 13.10 -10.24 -5.87
C GLY A 105 13.55 -8.85 -6.33
N ILE A 106 13.29 -7.80 -5.56
CA ILE A 106 13.72 -6.43 -5.88
C ILE A 106 15.16 -6.25 -5.38
N ASP A 107 16.09 -6.05 -6.29
CA ASP A 107 17.48 -5.73 -5.91
C ASP A 107 17.62 -4.28 -5.43
N GLY A 108 18.70 -4.01 -4.66
CA GLY A 108 18.93 -2.72 -4.03
C GLY A 108 18.98 -1.54 -5.01
N LEU A 109 19.46 -1.75 -6.24
CA LEU A 109 19.54 -0.68 -7.27
C LEU A 109 18.16 -0.30 -7.83
N ARG A 110 17.17 -1.16 -7.64
CA ARG A 110 15.80 -0.97 -8.14
C ARG A 110 14.80 -0.65 -7.04
N MET A 111 15.21 -0.75 -5.78
CA MET A 111 14.31 -0.54 -4.64
C MET A 111 13.65 0.83 -4.70
N ASP A 112 14.38 1.90 -4.96
CA ASP A 112 13.87 3.28 -4.91
C ASP A 112 12.64 3.51 -5.81
N LYS A 113 12.61 2.93 -7.01
CA LYS A 113 11.46 3.08 -7.90
C LYS A 113 10.21 2.36 -7.41
N TYR A 114 10.37 1.27 -6.66
CA TYR A 114 9.25 0.59 -6.02
C TYR A 114 8.78 1.29 -4.76
N LEU A 115 9.68 1.85 -3.96
CA LEU A 115 9.33 2.73 -2.85
C LEU A 115 8.51 3.92 -3.35
N TYR A 116 8.93 4.53 -4.47
CA TYR A 116 8.16 5.61 -5.09
C TYR A 116 6.79 5.15 -5.63
N LEU A 117 6.70 3.96 -6.24
CA LEU A 117 5.43 3.39 -6.70
C LEU A 117 4.47 3.16 -5.53
N ILE A 118 4.95 2.64 -4.39
CA ILE A 118 4.17 2.43 -3.17
C ILE A 118 3.62 3.76 -2.66
N ARG A 119 4.46 4.80 -2.65
CA ARG A 119 4.04 6.17 -2.31
C ARG A 119 2.91 6.66 -3.22
N CYS A 120 3.03 6.48 -4.53
CA CYS A 120 1.96 6.82 -5.49
C CYS A 120 0.66 6.04 -5.20
N TYR A 121 0.76 4.78 -4.79
CA TYR A 121 -0.41 3.95 -4.51
C TYR A 121 -1.10 4.26 -3.18
N ILE A 122 -0.37 4.63 -2.13
CA ILE A 122 -0.98 5.16 -0.89
C ILE A 122 -1.73 6.45 -1.21
N ARG A 123 -1.07 7.39 -1.90
CA ARG A 123 -1.70 8.66 -2.32
C ARG A 123 -2.95 8.41 -3.15
N LYS A 124 -2.85 7.60 -4.21
CA LYS A 124 -3.98 7.31 -5.10
C LYS A 124 -5.16 6.68 -4.36
N GLY A 125 -4.92 5.81 -3.40
CA GLY A 125 -5.98 5.25 -2.58
C GLY A 125 -6.71 6.29 -1.73
N LEU A 126 -5.96 7.22 -1.13
CA LEU A 126 -6.54 8.35 -0.38
C LEU A 126 -7.28 9.34 -1.31
N GLU A 127 -6.72 9.66 -2.50
CA GLU A 127 -7.39 10.47 -3.53
C GLU A 127 -8.72 9.85 -3.97
N VAL A 128 -8.78 8.53 -4.14
CA VAL A 128 -10.03 7.84 -4.47
C VAL A 128 -11.02 7.95 -3.32
N CYS A 129 -10.58 7.79 -2.06
CA CYS A 129 -11.42 7.97 -0.88
C CYS A 129 -11.98 9.40 -0.82
N GLU A 130 -11.15 10.41 -1.03
CA GLU A 130 -11.56 11.82 -1.11
C GLU A 130 -12.59 12.05 -2.22
N SER A 131 -12.32 11.57 -3.44
CA SER A 131 -13.20 11.76 -4.61
C SER A 131 -14.58 11.14 -4.45
N LYS A 132 -14.70 10.07 -3.67
CA LYS A 132 -15.96 9.42 -3.31
C LYS A 132 -16.67 10.06 -2.13
N GLY A 133 -16.03 11.05 -1.53
CA GLY A 133 -16.45 11.72 -0.30
C GLY A 133 -16.01 10.94 0.94
N TRP A 134 -15.34 11.62 1.85
CA TRP A 134 -14.88 11.05 3.11
C TRP A 134 -15.97 10.43 3.99
N SER A 135 -17.24 10.69 3.69
CA SER A 135 -18.41 10.12 4.37
C SER A 135 -18.88 8.77 3.81
N ASN A 136 -18.26 8.28 2.74
CA ASN A 136 -18.58 6.97 2.17
C ASN A 136 -17.91 5.85 3.00
N GLU A 137 -18.52 5.54 4.16
CA GLU A 137 -18.01 4.56 5.12
C GLU A 137 -17.82 3.17 4.54
N GLU A 138 -18.66 2.76 3.60
CA GLU A 138 -18.56 1.44 2.96
C GLU A 138 -17.28 1.32 2.14
N PHE A 139 -17.01 2.30 1.26
CA PHE A 139 -15.80 2.28 0.45
C PHE A 139 -14.54 2.45 1.32
N LEU A 140 -14.56 3.42 2.25
CA LEU A 140 -13.43 3.64 3.17
C LEU A 140 -13.11 2.37 3.97
N GLY A 141 -14.13 1.73 4.52
CA GLY A 141 -13.96 0.50 5.30
C GLY A 141 -13.25 -0.56 4.49
N ARG A 142 -13.70 -0.82 3.27
CA ARG A 142 -13.12 -1.82 2.37
C ARG A 142 -11.69 -1.48 1.95
N TYR A 143 -11.40 -0.21 1.65
CA TYR A 143 -10.04 0.19 1.30
C TYR A 143 -9.07 0.00 2.48
N PHE A 144 -9.44 0.43 3.68
CA PHE A 144 -8.59 0.25 4.85
C PHE A 144 -8.47 -1.21 5.30
N GLU A 145 -9.49 -2.05 5.06
CA GLU A 145 -9.37 -3.50 5.21
C GLU A 145 -8.31 -4.10 4.28
N VAL A 146 -8.20 -3.64 3.03
CA VAL A 146 -7.12 -4.06 2.11
C VAL A 146 -5.75 -3.68 2.67
N LEU A 147 -5.58 -2.46 3.18
CA LEU A 147 -4.31 -2.04 3.80
C LEU A 147 -3.98 -2.88 5.03
N GLN A 148 -4.97 -3.17 5.87
CA GLN A 148 -4.80 -3.98 7.07
C GLN A 148 -4.56 -5.45 6.78
N ALA A 149 -5.12 -5.97 5.69
CA ALA A 149 -4.96 -7.36 5.29
C ALA A 149 -3.59 -7.65 4.66
N VAL A 150 -3.01 -6.69 3.92
CA VAL A 150 -1.76 -6.91 3.19
C VAL A 150 -0.63 -6.03 3.70
N PRO A 151 -0.45 -4.76 3.30
CA PRO A 151 0.80 -4.03 3.62
C PRO A 151 0.97 -3.75 5.12
N LEU A 152 -0.11 -3.64 5.89
CA LEU A 152 -0.11 -3.41 7.33
C LEU A 152 -0.63 -4.62 8.12
N SER A 153 -0.52 -5.83 7.55
CA SER A 153 -0.95 -7.04 8.24
C SER A 153 -0.13 -7.28 9.49
N ALA A 154 -0.82 -7.43 10.63
CA ALA A 154 -0.19 -7.66 11.93
C ALA A 154 0.27 -9.12 12.13
N ARG A 155 -0.33 -10.07 11.39
CA ARG A 155 -0.17 -11.51 11.64
C ARG A 155 0.43 -12.28 10.47
N ASP A 156 0.33 -11.78 9.25
CA ASP A 156 0.86 -12.48 8.09
C ASP A 156 2.37 -12.29 8.01
N THR A 157 3.12 -13.34 8.39
CA THR A 157 4.59 -13.37 8.36
C THR A 157 5.17 -13.38 6.94
N LYS A 158 4.35 -13.59 5.91
CA LYS A 158 4.79 -13.54 4.52
C LYS A 158 4.92 -12.11 4.00
N ILE A 159 4.27 -11.16 4.67
CA ILE A 159 4.39 -9.74 4.31
C ILE A 159 5.75 -9.23 4.80
N PRO A 160 6.61 -8.71 3.91
CA PRO A 160 7.93 -8.22 4.28
C PRO A 160 7.87 -7.01 5.23
N ASP A 161 8.68 -7.03 6.27
CA ASP A 161 8.76 -5.91 7.22
C ASP A 161 9.22 -4.61 6.55
N GLY A 162 10.12 -4.69 5.55
CA GLY A 162 10.54 -3.53 4.78
C GLY A 162 9.38 -2.83 4.05
N LEU A 163 8.39 -3.60 3.57
CA LEU A 163 7.17 -3.03 2.99
C LEU A 163 6.34 -2.31 4.07
N ARG A 164 6.14 -2.95 5.25
CA ARG A 164 5.44 -2.33 6.39
C ARG A 164 6.09 -1.03 6.81
N TYR A 165 7.42 -1.04 6.98
CA TYR A 165 8.17 0.15 7.41
C TYR A 165 8.00 1.29 6.43
N HIS A 166 8.16 1.02 5.14
CA HIS A 166 8.02 2.06 4.13
C HIS A 166 6.60 2.65 4.10
N VAL A 167 5.55 1.82 4.17
CA VAL A 167 4.17 2.30 4.23
C VAL A 167 3.95 3.18 5.46
N LEU A 168 4.45 2.78 6.64
CA LEU A 168 4.35 3.58 7.86
C LEU A 168 5.08 4.91 7.75
N ASP A 169 6.28 4.92 7.16
CA ASP A 169 7.11 6.12 7.01
C ASP A 169 6.48 7.18 6.10
N ILE A 170 5.63 6.77 5.14
CA ILE A 170 5.01 7.69 4.17
C ILE A 170 3.53 7.97 4.44
N TYR A 171 2.91 7.30 5.40
CA TYR A 171 1.46 7.28 5.57
C TYR A 171 0.86 8.67 5.81
N VAL A 172 1.42 9.38 6.79
CA VAL A 172 1.01 10.74 7.14
C VAL A 172 1.42 11.74 6.06
N ASP A 173 2.60 11.56 5.43
CA ASP A 173 3.06 12.41 4.33
C ASP A 173 2.07 12.43 3.14
N GLU A 174 1.57 11.26 2.77
CA GLU A 174 0.66 11.17 1.63
C GLU A 174 -0.76 11.62 2.01
N LEU A 175 -1.16 11.41 3.26
CA LEU A 175 -2.43 11.93 3.77
C LEU A 175 -2.45 13.46 3.75
N GLU A 176 -1.41 14.11 4.25
CA GLU A 176 -1.27 15.59 4.24
C GLU A 176 -1.40 16.18 2.84
N LYS A 177 -0.85 15.49 1.82
CA LYS A 177 -0.92 15.96 0.43
C LYS A 177 -2.33 15.88 -0.17
N VAL A 178 -3.11 14.90 0.27
CA VAL A 178 -4.47 14.69 -0.24
C VAL A 178 -5.45 15.55 0.55
N ASP A 179 -5.38 15.52 1.88
CA ASP A 179 -6.32 16.21 2.77
C ASP A 179 -5.83 17.59 3.20
N GLY A 180 -5.57 18.46 2.23
CA GLY A 180 -5.14 19.84 2.51
C GLY A 180 -6.16 20.71 3.27
N LYS A 181 -7.40 20.23 3.45
CA LYS A 181 -8.47 20.92 4.20
C LYS A 181 -8.75 20.31 5.57
N HIS A 182 -8.12 19.19 5.90
CA HIS A 182 -8.34 18.44 7.14
C HIS A 182 -9.83 18.02 7.32
N GLU A 183 -10.45 17.57 6.24
CA GLU A 183 -11.84 17.06 6.21
C GLU A 183 -11.89 15.53 6.33
N ALA A 184 -10.74 14.85 6.23
CA ALA A 184 -10.66 13.39 6.27
C ALA A 184 -11.01 12.84 7.65
N PRO A 185 -11.68 11.69 7.74
CA PRO A 185 -11.97 11.00 9.00
C PRO A 185 -10.69 10.34 9.56
N ILE A 186 -9.82 11.15 10.15
CA ILE A 186 -8.47 10.77 10.60
C ILE A 186 -8.47 9.49 11.45
N GLU A 187 -9.43 9.38 12.38
CA GLU A 187 -9.56 8.20 13.26
C GLU A 187 -9.74 6.91 12.44
N ARG A 188 -10.56 6.98 11.37
CA ARG A 188 -10.79 5.85 10.47
C ARG A 188 -9.57 5.53 9.62
N ILE A 189 -8.89 6.55 9.13
CA ILE A 189 -7.67 6.42 8.30
C ILE A 189 -6.54 5.78 9.12
N LEU A 190 -6.41 6.11 10.40
CA LEU A 190 -5.37 5.57 11.28
C LEU A 190 -5.69 4.17 11.83
N GLU A 191 -6.91 3.65 11.64
CA GLU A 191 -7.30 2.33 12.16
C GLU A 191 -6.38 1.18 11.73
N PRO A 192 -5.91 1.07 10.46
CA PRO A 192 -4.95 0.04 10.07
C PRO A 192 -3.64 0.11 10.86
N VAL A 193 -3.13 1.31 11.13
CA VAL A 193 -1.90 1.52 11.89
C VAL A 193 -2.11 1.20 13.37
N ARG A 194 -3.24 1.61 13.96
CA ARG A 194 -3.60 1.26 15.35
C ARG A 194 -3.79 -0.24 15.53
N SER A 195 -4.44 -0.89 14.58
CA SER A 195 -4.60 -2.33 14.56
C SER A 195 -3.25 -3.04 14.50
N LEU A 196 -2.31 -2.52 13.71
CA LEU A 196 -0.95 -3.04 13.62
C LEU A 196 -0.22 -2.92 14.97
N VAL A 197 -0.27 -1.77 15.64
CA VAL A 197 0.32 -1.57 16.99
C VAL A 197 -0.23 -2.59 17.98
N LYS A 198 -1.56 -2.77 17.99
CA LYS A 198 -2.26 -3.63 18.96
C LYS A 198 -2.00 -5.12 18.75
N ASN A 199 -1.90 -5.57 17.50
CA ASN A 199 -1.99 -6.98 17.16
C ASN A 199 -0.67 -7.60 16.69
N THR A 200 0.38 -6.79 16.37
CA THR A 200 1.66 -7.33 15.91
C THR A 200 2.47 -7.91 17.07
N VAL A 201 3.13 -9.03 16.81
CA VAL A 201 4.13 -9.64 17.72
C VAL A 201 5.52 -9.04 17.53
N GLY A 202 5.78 -8.39 16.38
CA GLY A 202 7.07 -7.82 16.03
C GLY A 202 7.36 -6.51 16.80
N LYS A 203 8.32 -6.52 17.72
CA LYS A 203 8.69 -5.31 18.51
C LYS A 203 9.05 -4.11 17.63
N VAL A 204 9.83 -4.34 16.56
CA VAL A 204 10.26 -3.25 15.65
C VAL A 204 9.07 -2.70 14.84
N VAL A 205 8.19 -3.58 14.33
CA VAL A 205 6.98 -3.18 13.63
C VAL A 205 6.08 -2.34 14.54
N ARG A 206 5.88 -2.81 15.79
CA ARG A 206 5.06 -2.07 16.78
C ARG A 206 5.64 -0.68 17.07
N ARG A 207 6.96 -0.58 17.26
CA ARG A 207 7.64 0.70 17.49
C ARG A 207 7.45 1.65 16.31
N ARG A 208 7.70 1.19 15.06
CA ARG A 208 7.52 1.99 13.84
C ARG A 208 6.07 2.45 13.65
N ALA A 209 5.11 1.57 13.90
CA ALA A 209 3.69 1.93 13.83
C ALA A 209 3.31 2.94 14.93
N GLY A 210 3.89 2.83 16.14
CA GLY A 210 3.75 3.81 17.19
C GLY A 210 4.37 5.17 16.84
N GLU A 211 5.53 5.18 16.18
CA GLU A 211 6.18 6.40 15.66
C GLU A 211 5.30 7.09 14.61
N CYS A 212 4.68 6.34 13.70
CA CYS A 212 3.72 6.87 12.73
C CYS A 212 2.51 7.54 13.41
N LEU A 213 1.95 6.93 14.46
CA LEU A 213 0.85 7.50 15.23
C LEU A 213 1.27 8.69 16.12
N ALA A 214 2.56 8.86 16.38
CA ALA A 214 3.12 9.96 17.16
C ALA A 214 3.56 11.14 16.31
N ASP A 215 3.28 11.14 15.00
CA ASP A 215 3.60 12.26 14.11
C ASP A 215 2.95 13.55 14.61
N GLU A 216 3.74 14.63 14.72
CA GLU A 216 3.29 15.90 15.30
C GLU A 216 2.10 16.50 14.54
N ARG A 217 2.02 16.30 13.24
CA ARG A 217 0.91 16.74 12.37
C ARG A 217 -0.43 16.17 12.80
N LEU A 218 -0.46 14.90 13.22
CA LEU A 218 -1.71 14.28 13.70
C LEU A 218 -2.26 14.98 14.94
N ARG A 219 -1.35 15.49 15.82
CA ARG A 219 -1.76 16.29 16.99
C ARG A 219 -2.37 17.63 16.56
N GLU A 220 -1.76 18.27 15.57
CA GLU A 220 -2.27 19.54 15.03
C GLU A 220 -3.64 19.35 14.36
N TRP A 221 -3.90 18.15 13.80
CA TRP A 221 -5.20 17.77 13.22
C TRP A 221 -6.22 17.27 14.25
N GLY A 222 -5.91 17.37 15.55
CA GLY A 222 -6.84 17.07 16.65
C GLY A 222 -6.88 15.59 17.07
N VAL A 223 -5.93 14.76 16.63
CA VAL A 223 -5.84 13.36 17.09
C VAL A 223 -5.25 13.29 18.50
N GLU A 224 -5.94 12.64 19.41
CA GLU A 224 -5.36 12.32 20.71
C GLU A 224 -4.25 11.27 20.56
N ILE A 225 -3.01 11.70 20.79
CA ILE A 225 -1.86 10.79 20.79
C ILE A 225 -1.82 10.07 22.13
N VAL A 226 -2.11 8.78 22.11
CA VAL A 226 -1.85 7.93 23.28
C VAL A 226 -0.35 7.73 23.39
N ASP A 227 0.29 8.41 24.33
CA ASP A 227 1.75 8.32 24.58
C ASP A 227 2.14 6.84 24.80
N ALA A 228 2.70 6.23 23.78
CA ALA A 228 3.24 4.87 23.85
C ALA A 228 4.44 4.78 24.83
N LYS A 229 5.02 5.90 25.23
CA LYS A 229 6.14 5.97 26.18
C LYS A 229 5.75 5.60 27.62
N LYS A 230 4.47 5.74 28.03
CA LYS A 230 4.06 5.41 29.38
C LYS A 230 3.93 3.91 29.66
N LYS A 231 3.63 3.11 28.61
CA LYS A 231 3.48 1.64 28.79
C LYS A 231 4.79 0.84 28.60
N THR A 232 5.82 1.44 28.04
CA THR A 232 7.12 0.75 27.91
C THR A 232 7.98 0.91 29.15
N ASN A 233 7.82 1.99 29.94
CA ASN A 233 8.51 2.13 31.21
C ASN A 233 7.92 1.22 32.31
N ASP A 234 6.58 1.10 32.35
CA ASP A 234 5.93 0.22 33.35
C ASP A 234 6.30 -1.27 33.18
N VAL A 235 6.68 -1.70 31.95
CA VAL A 235 7.05 -3.11 31.69
C VAL A 235 8.57 -3.36 31.90
N VAL A 236 9.39 -2.32 31.82
CA VAL A 236 10.84 -2.43 32.06
C VAL A 236 11.12 -2.41 33.56
N ASP A 237 10.39 -1.55 34.32
CA ASP A 237 10.54 -1.47 35.78
C ASP A 237 10.06 -2.79 36.47
N GLU A 238 8.97 -3.45 35.98
CA GLU A 238 8.54 -4.74 36.51
C GLU A 238 9.54 -5.89 36.19
N ALA A 239 10.33 -5.81 35.12
CA ALA A 239 11.30 -6.85 34.76
C ALA A 239 12.64 -6.69 35.50
N GLU A 240 13.01 -5.48 35.92
CA GLU A 240 14.21 -5.24 36.73
C GLU A 240 13.97 -5.60 38.22
N GLU A 241 12.74 -5.43 38.73
CA GLU A 241 12.40 -5.87 40.10
C GLU A 241 12.35 -7.40 40.26
N GLU A 242 11.96 -8.17 39.20
CA GLU A 242 11.95 -9.63 39.26
C GLU A 242 13.37 -10.29 39.17
N GLU A 243 14.38 -9.61 38.58
CA GLU A 243 15.76 -10.12 38.54
C GLU A 243 16.52 -9.86 39.85
N ASP A 244 16.23 -8.80 40.58
CA ASP A 244 16.89 -8.49 41.84
C ASP A 244 16.43 -9.42 42.99
N ASP A 245 15.18 -9.92 42.93
CA ASP A 245 14.65 -10.88 43.95
C ASP A 245 15.14 -12.32 43.73
N ALA A 246 15.68 -12.66 42.55
CA ALA A 246 16.18 -13.99 42.25
C ALA A 246 17.65 -14.21 42.65
N GLU A 247 18.41 -13.19 42.98
CA GLU A 247 19.84 -13.28 43.36
C GLU A 247 20.05 -13.38 44.90
N PHE A 248 18.96 -13.35 45.70
CA PHE A 248 19.00 -13.42 47.16
C PHE A 248 18.25 -14.64 47.77
N ALA A 249 17.96 -15.70 47.00
CA ALA A 249 17.30 -16.90 47.52
C ALA A 249 18.21 -18.15 47.45
#